data_e75eb96c51170d21c6a828cc1acaf829
#
_entry.id   e75eb96c51170d21c6a828cc1acaf829
#
_cell.length_a   1.000
_cell.length_b   1.000
_cell.length_c   1.000
_cell.angle_alpha   90.00
_cell.angle_beta   90.00
_cell.angle_gamma   90.00
#
_symmetry.space_group_name_H-M   'P 1'
#
loop_
_entity.id
_entity.type
_entity.pdbx_description
1 polymer ?
#
loop_
_entity_poly.entity_id
_entity_poly.type
_entity_poly.pdbx_seq_one_letter_code
_entity_poly.pdbx_strand_id
1 'polypeptide(L)'
;MANLVAIVGRPNVGKSTLFNRLTKTRSAIVSDTAGTTRDRQYGKCDWAGREFSVVDTGGWVVNSDDIFEDAIRRQVLVATEEADLVLFLVDVNTGVTDLDEDVAQILRRTKVPVVLVVNKADNNEQIYEAPVFYSLGLGDPFPISASTGSGTGDLLDAVVEQLKPGDNDNVEDGIPRFAVVGRPNAGKSSIINAFIGEDRNIVTEIAGTTRDSIYTRFDKFGFDFYLVDTAGIRRKNKVTEDLEFYSVMRSIRSIEHSDVCILMIDATRGIESQDMNIFQLIQKNQKSLVVVVNKWDLVPDKDQKVIKTFENAIRERMAPFVDFPIIFASALTKQRIFKVLETAKQVYLNRKARVGTSKLNEVMLPLIEAYPPPSTKGKYIKIKYCTQLPNTQIPSFVFYANLPQYVKENYRRFLENKIRENWNMHGCPINVFIRQK
;
A
#
# COMPACT_ATOMS: atom_id res chain seq x y z
N MET A 1 -8.78 -8.48 6.57
CA MET A 1 -7.51 -7.85 6.15
C MET A 1 -7.10 -8.34 4.79
N ALA A 2 -6.40 -7.54 4.00
CA ALA A 2 -5.85 -8.03 2.74
C ALA A 2 -4.62 -8.90 3.04
N ASN A 3 -4.62 -10.15 2.58
CA ASN A 3 -3.48 -11.03 2.63
C ASN A 3 -2.45 -10.59 1.58
N LEU A 4 -1.16 -10.78 1.85
CA LEU A 4 -0.07 -10.42 0.95
C LEU A 4 0.48 -11.69 0.26
N VAL A 5 0.43 -11.73 -1.06
CA VAL A 5 0.93 -12.80 -1.90
C VAL A 5 2.20 -12.35 -2.62
N ALA A 6 3.31 -13.03 -2.42
CA ALA A 6 4.58 -12.72 -3.09
C ALA A 6 4.83 -13.68 -4.25
N ILE A 7 5.21 -13.15 -5.42
CA ILE A 7 5.62 -13.93 -6.58
C ILE A 7 7.13 -14.02 -6.59
N VAL A 8 7.69 -15.22 -6.43
CA VAL A 8 9.12 -15.50 -6.45
C VAL A 8 9.51 -16.47 -7.58
N GLY A 9 10.76 -16.51 -7.92
CA GLY A 9 11.32 -17.39 -8.96
C GLY A 9 12.47 -16.71 -9.70
N ARG A 10 13.23 -17.49 -10.46
CA ARG A 10 14.35 -16.98 -11.25
C ARG A 10 13.90 -15.95 -12.30
N PRO A 11 14.80 -15.16 -12.89
CA PRO A 11 14.46 -14.24 -13.98
C PRO A 11 13.87 -14.94 -15.20
N ASN A 12 13.08 -14.20 -15.94
CA ASN A 12 12.45 -14.61 -17.21
C ASN A 12 11.44 -15.76 -17.13
N VAL A 13 11.09 -16.25 -15.93
CA VAL A 13 10.00 -17.26 -15.77
C VAL A 13 8.60 -16.65 -15.96
N GLY A 14 8.49 -15.31 -16.07
CA GLY A 14 7.21 -14.63 -16.34
C GLY A 14 6.53 -14.02 -15.10
N LYS A 15 7.27 -13.74 -14.02
CA LYS A 15 6.72 -13.13 -12.79
C LYS A 15 5.92 -11.86 -13.07
N SER A 16 6.49 -10.91 -13.78
CA SER A 16 5.83 -9.64 -14.09
C SER A 16 4.64 -9.81 -15.05
N THR A 17 4.66 -10.84 -15.91
CA THR A 17 3.52 -11.17 -16.76
C THR A 17 2.36 -11.68 -15.93
N LEU A 18 2.63 -12.61 -15.00
CA LEU A 18 1.63 -13.13 -14.07
C LEU A 18 1.10 -12.00 -13.16
N PHE A 19 1.98 -11.21 -12.57
CA PHE A 19 1.60 -10.05 -11.76
C PHE A 19 0.64 -9.13 -12.50
N ASN A 20 0.98 -8.74 -13.73
CA ASN A 20 0.12 -7.90 -14.56
C ASN A 20 -1.23 -8.54 -14.86
N ARG A 21 -1.27 -9.87 -15.02
CA ARG A 21 -2.52 -10.59 -15.25
C ARG A 21 -3.40 -10.58 -14.00
N LEU A 22 -2.86 -10.94 -12.85
CA LEU A 22 -3.60 -11.00 -11.60
C LEU A 22 -4.14 -9.62 -11.16
N THR A 23 -3.38 -8.57 -11.42
CA THR A 23 -3.76 -7.21 -11.00
C THR A 23 -4.64 -6.46 -12.01
N LYS A 24 -4.71 -6.90 -13.27
CA LYS A 24 -5.56 -6.28 -14.31
C LYS A 24 -7.06 -6.51 -14.12
N THR A 25 -7.46 -7.53 -13.40
CA THR A 25 -8.88 -7.82 -13.13
C THR A 25 -9.62 -6.68 -12.44
N ARG A 26 -8.90 -5.76 -11.79
CA ARG A 26 -9.49 -4.59 -11.10
C ARG A 26 -9.26 -3.24 -11.82
N SER A 27 -8.28 -3.13 -12.73
CA SER A 27 -7.92 -1.86 -13.38
C SER A 27 -9.03 -1.28 -14.27
N ALA A 28 -10.03 -2.08 -14.64
CA ALA A 28 -11.17 -1.61 -15.42
C ALA A 28 -12.14 -0.71 -14.62
N ILE A 29 -11.99 -0.60 -13.29
CA ILE A 29 -12.94 0.12 -12.41
C ILE A 29 -12.31 1.34 -11.72
N VAL A 30 -10.98 1.44 -11.62
CA VAL A 30 -10.30 2.53 -10.88
C VAL A 30 -9.17 3.13 -11.72
N SER A 31 -9.43 4.31 -12.25
CA SER A 31 -8.53 5.34 -12.81
C SER A 31 -7.31 4.92 -13.64
N ASP A 32 -7.33 5.32 -14.92
CA ASP A 32 -6.21 5.43 -15.85
C ASP A 32 -5.18 6.53 -15.42
N THR A 33 -4.50 6.36 -14.31
CA THR A 33 -3.29 7.11 -14.05
C THR A 33 -2.10 6.22 -14.39
N ALA A 34 -1.56 6.42 -15.59
CA ALA A 34 -0.33 5.79 -16.04
C ALA A 34 0.81 6.17 -15.09
N GLY A 35 1.20 5.25 -14.21
CA GLY A 35 2.37 5.35 -13.35
C GLY A 35 3.66 4.96 -14.10
N THR A 36 4.78 5.47 -13.63
CA THR A 36 6.13 5.16 -14.10
C THR A 36 6.46 3.67 -14.02
N THR A 37 7.46 3.19 -14.75
CA THR A 37 7.84 1.76 -14.88
C THR A 37 8.12 1.02 -13.55
N ARG A 38 8.28 1.71 -12.43
CA ARG A 38 8.44 1.16 -11.07
C ARG A 38 7.12 0.86 -10.34
N ASP A 39 5.98 1.38 -10.80
CA ASP A 39 4.64 1.14 -10.23
C ASP A 39 4.09 -0.27 -10.49
N ARG A 40 4.84 -1.11 -11.22
CA ARG A 40 4.39 -2.43 -11.70
C ARG A 40 4.65 -3.58 -10.74
N GLN A 41 5.03 -3.32 -9.49
CA GLN A 41 5.52 -4.36 -8.59
C GLN A 41 4.58 -4.67 -7.43
N TYR A 42 3.57 -3.82 -7.18
CA TYR A 42 2.54 -4.02 -6.17
C TYR A 42 1.16 -3.76 -6.77
N GLY A 43 0.22 -4.65 -6.51
CA GLY A 43 -1.16 -4.54 -6.98
C GLY A 43 -2.12 -5.33 -6.14
N LYS A 44 -3.42 -5.09 -6.35
CA LYS A 44 -4.50 -5.82 -5.71
C LYS A 44 -5.18 -6.75 -6.69
N CYS A 45 -5.52 -7.93 -6.21
CA CYS A 45 -6.31 -8.94 -6.91
C CYS A 45 -7.61 -9.17 -6.14
N ASP A 46 -8.71 -9.34 -6.86
CA ASP A 46 -10.00 -9.74 -6.31
C ASP A 46 -10.43 -11.04 -7.02
N TRP A 47 -10.65 -12.09 -6.24
CA TRP A 47 -11.09 -13.38 -6.76
C TRP A 47 -12.10 -14.03 -5.82
N ALA A 48 -13.21 -14.48 -6.36
CA ALA A 48 -14.30 -15.10 -5.60
C ALA A 48 -14.76 -14.24 -4.39
N GLY A 49 -14.71 -12.90 -4.51
CA GLY A 49 -15.09 -11.96 -3.46
C GLY A 49 -14.03 -11.79 -2.35
N ARG A 50 -12.82 -12.36 -2.52
CA ARG A 50 -11.68 -12.15 -1.62
C ARG A 50 -10.65 -11.25 -2.27
N GLU A 51 -10.37 -10.13 -1.61
CA GLU A 51 -9.30 -9.20 -2.01
C GLU A 51 -8.00 -9.58 -1.32
N PHE A 52 -6.91 -9.62 -2.09
CA PHE A 52 -5.55 -9.79 -1.59
C PHE A 52 -4.56 -8.95 -2.40
N SER A 53 -3.42 -8.67 -1.81
CA SER A 53 -2.35 -7.91 -2.43
C SER A 53 -1.32 -8.83 -3.06
N VAL A 54 -0.78 -8.44 -4.21
CA VAL A 54 0.23 -9.20 -4.94
C VAL A 54 1.48 -8.34 -5.10
N VAL A 55 2.66 -8.93 -4.87
CA VAL A 55 3.97 -8.29 -5.06
C VAL A 55 4.83 -9.11 -6.01
N ASP A 56 5.36 -8.46 -7.05
CA ASP A 56 6.40 -9.04 -7.93
C ASP A 56 7.79 -8.75 -7.34
N THR A 57 8.49 -9.80 -6.90
CA THR A 57 9.83 -9.64 -6.33
C THR A 57 10.91 -9.35 -7.36
N GLY A 58 10.70 -9.74 -8.62
CA GLY A 58 11.73 -9.67 -9.68
C GLY A 58 12.11 -8.27 -10.15
N GLY A 59 11.28 -7.28 -9.89
CA GLY A 59 11.52 -5.90 -10.33
C GLY A 59 12.40 -5.06 -9.39
N TRP A 60 12.84 -5.60 -8.26
CA TRP A 60 13.62 -4.90 -7.23
C TRP A 60 15.13 -5.12 -7.33
N VAL A 61 15.58 -5.96 -8.26
CA VAL A 61 17.02 -6.17 -8.54
C VAL A 61 17.46 -5.21 -9.63
N VAL A 62 17.84 -4.01 -9.26
CA VAL A 62 18.56 -3.09 -10.16
C VAL A 62 19.77 -2.56 -9.39
N ASN A 63 20.97 -2.89 -9.87
CA ASN A 63 22.27 -2.38 -9.40
C ASN A 63 22.88 -3.02 -8.12
N SER A 64 22.83 -4.32 -7.95
CA SER A 64 23.79 -4.97 -7.06
C SER A 64 24.89 -5.65 -7.88
N ASP A 65 26.15 -5.33 -7.60
CA ASP A 65 27.33 -6.05 -8.06
C ASP A 65 27.45 -7.44 -7.40
N ASP A 66 26.44 -7.83 -6.62
CA ASP A 66 26.34 -9.12 -5.96
C ASP A 66 26.09 -10.24 -6.98
N ILE A 67 26.66 -11.40 -6.71
CA ILE A 67 26.40 -12.62 -7.45
C ILE A 67 24.89 -12.82 -7.52
N PHE A 68 24.37 -12.90 -8.73
CA PHE A 68 22.94 -12.92 -9.08
C PHE A 68 22.10 -13.94 -8.28
N GLU A 69 22.69 -15.08 -7.93
CA GLU A 69 22.08 -16.14 -7.11
C GLU A 69 21.78 -15.70 -5.68
N ASP A 70 22.70 -14.98 -5.05
CA ASP A 70 22.50 -14.48 -3.68
C ASP A 70 21.39 -13.44 -3.60
N ALA A 71 21.23 -12.62 -4.64
CA ALA A 71 20.14 -11.67 -4.72
C ALA A 71 18.76 -12.36 -4.78
N ILE A 72 18.64 -13.44 -5.56
CA ILE A 72 17.41 -14.24 -5.63
C ILE A 72 17.12 -14.91 -4.28
N ARG A 73 18.11 -15.54 -3.66
CA ARG A 73 17.97 -16.17 -2.34
C ARG A 73 17.49 -15.18 -1.28
N ARG A 74 18.07 -13.98 -1.24
CA ARG A 74 17.66 -12.90 -0.31
C ARG A 74 16.20 -12.46 -0.55
N GLN A 75 15.78 -12.33 -1.81
CA GLN A 75 14.39 -11.98 -2.14
C GLN A 75 13.39 -13.04 -1.67
N VAL A 76 13.73 -14.32 -1.88
CA VAL A 76 12.90 -15.44 -1.43
C VAL A 76 12.79 -15.43 0.10
N LEU A 77 13.89 -15.23 0.82
CA LEU A 77 13.87 -15.15 2.28
C LEU A 77 12.97 -14.01 2.77
N VAL A 78 13.09 -12.82 2.20
CA VAL A 78 12.22 -11.67 2.55
C VAL A 78 10.76 -11.95 2.23
N ALA A 79 10.47 -12.58 1.07
CA ALA A 79 9.13 -12.96 0.71
C ALA A 79 8.53 -13.97 1.71
N THR A 80 9.32 -14.94 2.18
CA THR A 80 8.87 -15.91 3.19
C THR A 80 8.69 -15.33 4.59
N GLU A 81 9.34 -14.21 4.91
CA GLU A 81 9.17 -13.51 6.19
C GLU A 81 7.94 -12.60 6.20
N GLU A 82 7.63 -11.94 5.08
CA GLU A 82 6.65 -10.86 5.05
C GLU A 82 5.33 -11.23 4.32
N ALA A 83 5.32 -12.27 3.47
CA ALA A 83 4.10 -12.68 2.77
C ALA A 83 3.27 -13.70 3.56
N ASP A 84 1.96 -13.72 3.29
CA ASP A 84 1.01 -14.71 3.82
C ASP A 84 0.93 -15.95 2.93
N LEU A 85 1.33 -15.84 1.65
CA LEU A 85 1.45 -16.93 0.69
C LEU A 85 2.53 -16.59 -0.35
N VAL A 86 3.28 -17.58 -0.79
CA VAL A 86 4.30 -17.45 -1.84
C VAL A 86 3.87 -18.21 -3.07
N LEU A 87 3.86 -17.55 -4.24
CA LEU A 87 3.76 -18.18 -5.55
C LEU A 87 5.17 -18.40 -6.09
N PHE A 88 5.60 -19.64 -6.16
CA PHE A 88 6.89 -19.98 -6.74
C PHE A 88 6.74 -20.33 -8.22
N LEU A 89 7.22 -19.43 -9.09
CA LEU A 89 7.16 -19.58 -10.54
C LEU A 89 8.38 -20.28 -11.11
N VAL A 90 8.11 -21.30 -11.90
CA VAL A 90 9.09 -22.01 -12.74
C VAL A 90 8.64 -21.99 -14.22
N ASP A 91 9.53 -22.31 -15.13
CA ASP A 91 9.29 -22.28 -16.58
C ASP A 91 9.28 -23.69 -17.16
N VAL A 92 8.14 -24.10 -17.72
CA VAL A 92 7.98 -25.45 -18.30
C VAL A 92 8.99 -25.74 -19.41
N ASN A 93 9.34 -24.72 -20.22
CA ASN A 93 10.22 -24.92 -21.38
C ASN A 93 11.69 -25.21 -21.01
N THR A 94 12.10 -24.83 -19.80
CA THR A 94 13.49 -25.08 -19.34
C THR A 94 13.61 -26.27 -18.42
N GLY A 95 12.49 -26.82 -17.97
CA GLY A 95 12.49 -27.84 -16.92
C GLY A 95 13.00 -27.31 -15.58
N VAL A 96 13.33 -28.22 -14.68
CA VAL A 96 13.91 -27.89 -13.37
C VAL A 96 15.37 -27.48 -13.53
N THR A 97 15.78 -26.36 -12.97
CA THR A 97 17.15 -25.86 -12.97
C THR A 97 17.74 -25.90 -11.55
N ASP A 98 19.08 -25.84 -11.43
CA ASP A 98 19.77 -25.79 -10.12
C ASP A 98 19.28 -24.62 -9.27
N LEU A 99 19.00 -23.46 -9.88
CA LEU A 99 18.41 -22.29 -9.19
C LEU A 99 16.99 -22.56 -8.69
N ASP A 100 16.19 -23.30 -9.42
CA ASP A 100 14.85 -23.67 -8.97
C ASP A 100 14.93 -24.64 -7.77
N GLU A 101 15.90 -25.57 -7.76
CA GLU A 101 16.15 -26.47 -6.63
C GLU A 101 16.62 -25.72 -5.38
N ASP A 102 17.54 -24.77 -5.54
CA ASP A 102 18.02 -23.90 -4.45
C ASP A 102 16.90 -23.10 -3.81
N VAL A 103 16.06 -22.47 -4.63
CA VAL A 103 14.88 -21.74 -4.16
C VAL A 103 13.89 -22.70 -3.47
N ALA A 104 13.62 -23.86 -4.06
CA ALA A 104 12.75 -24.87 -3.48
C ALA A 104 13.27 -25.35 -2.11
N GLN A 105 14.59 -25.50 -1.94
CA GLN A 105 15.19 -25.88 -0.67
C GLN A 105 14.90 -24.85 0.46
N ILE A 106 14.93 -23.56 0.13
CA ILE A 106 14.55 -22.47 1.06
C ILE A 106 13.06 -22.57 1.38
N LEU A 107 12.23 -22.70 0.33
CA LEU A 107 10.77 -22.72 0.47
C LEU A 107 10.26 -23.91 1.26
N ARG A 108 10.87 -25.10 1.14
CA ARG A 108 10.53 -26.29 1.94
C ARG A 108 10.73 -26.11 3.46
N ARG A 109 11.62 -25.18 3.86
CA ARG A 109 11.90 -24.89 5.28
C ARG A 109 11.01 -23.80 5.85
N THR A 110 10.24 -23.11 5.02
CA THR A 110 9.34 -22.04 5.46
C THR A 110 8.05 -22.61 6.04
N LYS A 111 7.39 -21.80 6.90
CA LYS A 111 6.05 -22.08 7.41
C LYS A 111 4.95 -21.40 6.59
N VAL A 112 5.32 -20.53 5.66
CA VAL A 112 4.37 -19.85 4.77
C VAL A 112 3.87 -20.84 3.73
N PRO A 113 2.58 -20.88 3.40
CA PRO A 113 2.05 -21.66 2.30
C PRO A 113 2.76 -21.31 0.99
N VAL A 114 3.13 -22.32 0.23
CA VAL A 114 3.78 -22.16 -1.07
C VAL A 114 2.95 -22.87 -2.13
N VAL A 115 2.64 -22.15 -3.21
CA VAL A 115 1.98 -22.71 -4.40
C VAL A 115 3.00 -22.76 -5.52
N LEU A 116 3.28 -23.97 -6.04
CA LEU A 116 4.19 -24.19 -7.16
C LEU A 116 3.46 -23.90 -8.48
N VAL A 117 3.96 -22.94 -9.25
CA VAL A 117 3.34 -22.48 -10.49
C VAL A 117 4.26 -22.76 -11.67
N VAL A 118 3.84 -23.63 -12.58
CA VAL A 118 4.56 -23.97 -13.81
C VAL A 118 4.02 -23.08 -14.93
N ASN A 119 4.78 -22.04 -15.27
CA ASN A 119 4.36 -21.04 -16.25
C ASN A 119 4.83 -21.38 -17.67
N LYS A 120 4.25 -20.67 -18.65
CA LYS A 120 4.46 -20.83 -20.10
C LYS A 120 3.94 -22.16 -20.64
N ALA A 121 2.98 -22.77 -19.96
CA ALA A 121 2.25 -23.92 -20.45
C ALA A 121 1.16 -23.46 -21.45
N ASP A 122 1.59 -23.07 -22.66
CA ASP A 122 0.74 -22.43 -23.66
C ASP A 122 -0.06 -23.46 -24.49
N ASN A 123 0.30 -24.74 -24.41
CA ASN A 123 -0.36 -25.85 -25.12
C ASN A 123 -0.43 -27.12 -24.25
N ASN A 124 -1.19 -28.13 -24.72
CA ASN A 124 -1.40 -29.37 -23.98
C ASN A 124 -0.11 -30.18 -23.74
N GLU A 125 0.86 -30.19 -24.66
CA GLU A 125 2.12 -30.88 -24.48
C GLU A 125 2.87 -30.32 -23.27
N GLN A 126 2.97 -29.01 -23.16
CA GLN A 126 3.61 -28.34 -22.03
C GLN A 126 2.86 -28.55 -20.70
N ILE A 127 1.53 -28.67 -20.74
CA ILE A 127 0.75 -29.03 -19.54
C ILE A 127 1.13 -30.45 -19.07
N TYR A 128 1.34 -31.40 -19.98
CA TYR A 128 1.75 -32.76 -19.65
C TYR A 128 3.19 -32.85 -19.13
N GLU A 129 4.02 -31.83 -19.31
CA GLU A 129 5.38 -31.77 -18.75
C GLU A 129 5.41 -31.25 -17.30
N ALA A 130 4.33 -30.60 -16.83
CA ALA A 130 4.26 -30.04 -15.48
C ALA A 130 4.58 -31.05 -14.34
N PRO A 131 4.26 -32.36 -14.44
CA PRO A 131 4.59 -33.32 -13.41
C PRO A 131 6.09 -33.46 -13.09
N VAL A 132 7.00 -33.08 -14.00
CA VAL A 132 8.45 -33.08 -13.73
C VAL A 132 8.82 -32.25 -12.52
N PHE A 133 8.04 -31.19 -12.25
CA PHE A 133 8.26 -30.25 -11.15
C PHE A 133 7.85 -30.79 -9.78
N TYR A 134 7.21 -31.97 -9.69
CA TYR A 134 7.04 -32.66 -8.39
C TYR A 134 8.37 -32.96 -7.70
N SER A 135 9.47 -33.06 -8.47
CA SER A 135 10.83 -33.24 -7.94
C SER A 135 11.24 -32.12 -6.97
N LEU A 136 10.66 -30.91 -7.08
CA LEU A 136 10.91 -29.78 -6.18
C LEU A 136 10.30 -29.97 -4.78
N GLY A 137 9.39 -30.95 -4.58
CA GLY A 137 8.84 -31.29 -3.25
C GLY A 137 8.01 -30.18 -2.59
N LEU A 138 7.28 -29.38 -3.39
CA LEU A 138 6.46 -28.25 -2.94
C LEU A 138 4.95 -28.46 -3.16
N GLY A 139 4.51 -29.71 -3.34
CA GLY A 139 3.11 -30.05 -3.61
C GLY A 139 2.77 -30.08 -5.09
N ASP A 140 1.48 -29.97 -5.42
CA ASP A 140 0.98 -30.08 -6.78
C ASP A 140 1.40 -28.86 -7.63
N PRO A 141 2.03 -29.10 -8.81
CA PRO A 141 2.35 -28.00 -9.72
C PRO A 141 1.12 -27.53 -10.48
N PHE A 142 0.87 -26.22 -10.51
CA PHE A 142 -0.21 -25.58 -11.25
C PHE A 142 0.32 -25.12 -12.62
N PRO A 143 0.01 -25.83 -13.73
CA PRO A 143 0.38 -25.40 -15.07
C PRO A 143 -0.48 -24.21 -15.51
N ILE A 144 0.16 -23.12 -15.88
CA ILE A 144 -0.51 -21.90 -16.34
C ILE A 144 0.17 -21.31 -17.57
N SER A 145 -0.55 -20.48 -18.29
CA SER A 145 0.01 -19.51 -19.21
C SER A 145 -0.31 -18.09 -18.73
N ALA A 146 0.66 -17.41 -18.16
CA ALA A 146 0.49 -16.02 -17.75
C ALA A 146 0.20 -15.08 -18.94
N SER A 147 0.63 -15.43 -20.14
CA SER A 147 0.41 -14.67 -21.38
C SER A 147 -1.04 -14.79 -21.87
N THR A 148 -1.60 -16.00 -21.97
CA THR A 148 -2.95 -16.26 -22.45
C THR A 148 -4.00 -16.20 -21.35
N GLY A 149 -3.64 -16.58 -20.13
CA GLY A 149 -4.53 -16.69 -18.97
C GLY A 149 -5.03 -18.12 -18.71
N SER A 150 -4.62 -19.09 -19.50
CA SER A 150 -4.98 -20.49 -19.28
C SER A 150 -4.48 -20.97 -17.91
N GLY A 151 -5.29 -21.74 -17.17
CA GLY A 151 -4.96 -22.29 -15.85
C GLY A 151 -4.95 -21.26 -14.69
N THR A 152 -5.08 -19.96 -14.96
CA THR A 152 -5.02 -18.94 -13.90
C THR A 152 -6.23 -18.94 -12.98
N GLY A 153 -7.38 -19.47 -13.41
CA GLY A 153 -8.56 -19.64 -12.56
C GLY A 153 -8.29 -20.65 -11.44
N ASP A 154 -7.84 -21.84 -11.79
CA ASP A 154 -7.52 -22.92 -10.85
C ASP A 154 -6.42 -22.49 -9.86
N LEU A 155 -5.39 -21.76 -10.37
CA LEU A 155 -4.37 -21.16 -9.54
C LEU A 155 -4.97 -20.20 -8.51
N LEU A 156 -5.88 -19.31 -8.92
CA LEU A 156 -6.50 -18.33 -8.04
C LEU A 156 -7.43 -18.99 -7.01
N ASP A 157 -8.12 -20.06 -7.37
CA ASP A 157 -8.91 -20.86 -6.43
C ASP A 157 -8.02 -21.48 -5.35
N ALA A 158 -6.90 -22.08 -5.74
CA ALA A 158 -5.91 -22.63 -4.81
C ALA A 158 -5.29 -21.56 -3.90
N VAL A 159 -5.02 -20.37 -4.44
CA VAL A 159 -4.53 -19.23 -3.63
C VAL A 159 -5.57 -18.84 -2.58
N VAL A 160 -6.82 -18.64 -2.97
CA VAL A 160 -7.89 -18.21 -2.06
C VAL A 160 -8.17 -19.26 -0.98
N GLU A 161 -8.07 -20.54 -1.30
CA GLU A 161 -8.23 -21.64 -0.34
C GLU A 161 -7.14 -21.65 0.74
N GLN A 162 -5.89 -21.38 0.35
CA GLN A 162 -4.76 -21.36 1.27
C GLN A 162 -4.61 -20.06 2.05
N LEU A 163 -5.18 -18.95 1.56
CA LEU A 163 -5.20 -17.69 2.29
C LEU A 163 -6.12 -17.82 3.51
N LYS A 164 -5.61 -17.49 4.68
CA LYS A 164 -6.41 -17.45 5.89
C LYS A 164 -7.60 -16.52 5.69
N PRO A 165 -8.81 -16.89 6.19
CA PRO A 165 -9.89 -15.91 6.30
C PRO A 165 -9.32 -14.71 7.05
N GLY A 166 -9.55 -13.50 6.53
CA GLY A 166 -9.06 -12.29 7.19
C GLY A 166 -9.49 -12.35 8.64
N ASP A 167 -8.53 -12.48 9.56
CA ASP A 167 -8.81 -12.38 10.97
C ASP A 167 -9.54 -11.05 11.17
N ASN A 168 -10.79 -11.15 11.67
CA ASN A 168 -11.36 -10.01 12.39
C ASN A 168 -10.44 -9.85 13.59
N ASP A 169 -9.39 -9.01 13.41
CA ASP A 169 -8.52 -8.70 14.52
C ASP A 169 -9.40 -8.27 15.69
N ASN A 170 -9.08 -8.76 16.88
CA ASN A 170 -9.61 -8.28 18.15
C ASN A 170 -9.14 -6.82 18.41
N VAL A 171 -9.15 -6.00 17.36
CA VAL A 171 -8.87 -4.57 17.41
C VAL A 171 -10.20 -3.90 17.67
N GLU A 172 -10.32 -3.23 18.81
CA GLU A 172 -11.53 -2.49 19.17
C GLU A 172 -11.89 -1.51 18.05
N ASP A 173 -13.11 -1.61 17.52
CA ASP A 173 -13.62 -0.70 16.51
C ASP A 173 -13.61 0.74 17.05
N GLY A 174 -13.04 1.65 16.27
CA GLY A 174 -13.00 3.07 16.61
C GLY A 174 -11.65 3.59 17.09
N ILE A 175 -10.71 2.73 17.49
CA ILE A 175 -9.35 3.13 17.84
C ILE A 175 -8.52 3.29 16.55
N PRO A 176 -7.86 4.46 16.33
CA PRO A 176 -7.08 4.69 15.11
C PRO A 176 -5.84 3.81 15.03
N ARG A 177 -5.47 3.41 13.82
CA ARG A 177 -4.26 2.63 13.51
C ARG A 177 -3.27 3.49 12.73
N PHE A 178 -2.10 3.72 13.31
CA PHE A 178 -1.06 4.56 12.71
C PHE A 178 0.14 3.70 12.28
N ALA A 179 0.58 3.87 11.03
CA ALA A 179 1.82 3.31 10.53
C ALA A 179 2.89 4.40 10.38
N VAL A 180 4.10 4.14 10.88
CA VAL A 180 5.26 5.00 10.66
C VAL A 180 6.08 4.39 9.53
N VAL A 181 6.08 5.04 8.38
CA VAL A 181 6.73 4.56 7.15
C VAL A 181 7.75 5.58 6.63
N GLY A 182 8.64 5.15 5.77
CA GLY A 182 9.69 5.99 5.21
C GLY A 182 10.91 5.14 4.86
N ARG A 183 11.85 5.71 4.13
CA ARG A 183 13.09 5.03 3.74
C ARG A 183 13.95 4.61 4.95
N PRO A 184 14.94 3.74 4.78
CA PRO A 184 15.93 3.43 5.81
C PRO A 184 16.57 4.72 6.35
N ASN A 185 16.88 4.74 7.65
CA ASN A 185 17.53 5.86 8.33
C ASN A 185 16.79 7.21 8.37
N ALA A 186 15.51 7.28 7.92
CA ALA A 186 14.67 8.47 8.09
C ALA A 186 14.27 8.76 9.55
N GLY A 187 14.57 7.85 10.48
CA GLY A 187 14.33 8.01 11.92
C GLY A 187 13.02 7.37 12.42
N LYS A 188 12.47 6.40 11.69
CA LYS A 188 11.25 5.67 12.08
C LYS A 188 11.33 5.07 13.47
N SER A 189 12.40 4.32 13.77
CA SER A 189 12.58 3.71 15.10
C SER A 189 12.76 4.77 16.19
N SER A 190 13.47 5.85 15.87
CA SER A 190 13.71 6.94 16.83
C SER A 190 12.42 7.65 17.22
N ILE A 191 11.53 7.93 16.24
CA ILE A 191 10.26 8.61 16.56
C ILE A 191 9.30 7.69 17.30
N ILE A 192 9.26 6.39 16.97
CA ILE A 192 8.45 5.41 17.70
C ILE A 192 8.97 5.26 19.14
N ASN A 193 10.27 5.18 19.34
CA ASN A 193 10.86 5.16 20.69
C ASN A 193 10.56 6.46 21.44
N ALA A 194 10.55 7.61 20.76
CA ALA A 194 10.18 8.88 21.37
C ALA A 194 8.69 8.94 21.77
N PHE A 195 7.79 8.28 21.03
CA PHE A 195 6.37 8.14 21.41
C PHE A 195 6.21 7.23 22.63
N ILE A 196 6.85 6.06 22.62
CA ILE A 196 6.70 5.04 23.68
C ILE A 196 7.37 5.49 24.99
N GLY A 197 8.42 6.32 24.92
CA GLY A 197 9.21 6.75 26.09
C GLY A 197 10.19 5.67 26.54
N GLU A 198 10.90 5.94 27.66
CA GLU A 198 11.87 5.01 28.24
C GLU A 198 11.24 3.86 29.03
N ASP A 199 9.97 3.99 29.41
CA ASP A 199 9.21 2.98 30.15
C ASP A 199 8.68 1.88 29.21
N ARG A 200 9.54 0.91 28.94
CA ARG A 200 9.27 -0.26 28.06
C ARG A 200 8.15 -1.19 28.53
N ASN A 201 7.62 -1.02 29.74
CA ASN A 201 6.70 -1.94 30.40
C ASN A 201 5.21 -1.68 30.16
N ILE A 202 4.82 -0.75 29.28
CA ILE A 202 3.43 -0.27 29.19
C ILE A 202 2.86 -0.39 27.78
N VAL A 203 3.39 -1.31 27.00
CA VAL A 203 2.82 -1.64 25.68
C VAL A 203 2.21 -3.02 25.80
N THR A 204 0.90 -3.08 25.86
CA THR A 204 0.16 -4.36 25.88
C THR A 204 0.23 -4.97 24.49
N GLU A 205 1.01 -6.03 24.33
CA GLU A 205 0.91 -6.89 23.16
C GLU A 205 -0.43 -7.62 23.26
N ILE A 206 -1.25 -7.53 22.23
CA ILE A 206 -2.47 -8.34 22.15
C ILE A 206 -1.99 -9.78 21.96
N ALA A 207 -1.98 -10.54 23.05
CA ALA A 207 -1.63 -11.95 23.04
C ALA A 207 -2.69 -12.74 22.26
N GLY A 208 -2.29 -13.42 21.18
CA GLY A 208 -3.25 -14.28 20.46
C GLY A 208 -2.72 -15.08 19.30
N THR A 209 -1.57 -14.75 18.73
CA THR A 209 -0.96 -15.58 17.68
C THR A 209 0.56 -15.53 17.73
N THR A 210 1.15 -16.71 17.72
CA THR A 210 2.59 -16.97 17.93
C THR A 210 3.51 -16.45 16.81
N ARG A 211 3.05 -15.61 15.89
CA ARG A 211 3.88 -15.10 14.81
C ARG A 211 3.98 -13.57 14.73
N ASP A 212 2.93 -12.80 15.03
CA ASP A 212 3.04 -11.34 14.90
C ASP A 212 1.87 -10.62 15.58
N SER A 213 2.10 -9.94 16.68
CA SER A 213 1.26 -8.81 17.05
C SER A 213 1.60 -7.66 16.12
N ILE A 214 0.87 -7.55 15.00
CA ILE A 214 1.01 -6.44 14.05
C ILE A 214 0.71 -5.11 14.74
N TYR A 215 -0.09 -5.13 15.79
CA TYR A 215 -0.57 -3.95 16.50
C TYR A 215 0.00 -3.85 17.90
N THR A 216 0.45 -2.66 18.23
CA THR A 216 0.88 -2.29 19.58
C THR A 216 0.01 -1.14 20.05
N ARG A 217 -0.83 -1.33 21.07
CA ARG A 217 -1.67 -0.26 21.63
C ARG A 217 -0.82 0.72 22.40
N PHE A 218 -1.09 1.99 22.16
CA PHE A 218 -0.54 3.12 22.90
C PHE A 218 -1.69 3.89 23.55
N ASP A 219 -1.76 3.83 24.88
CA ASP A 219 -2.80 4.47 25.69
C ASP A 219 -2.12 5.34 26.75
N LYS A 220 -1.63 6.52 26.35
CA LYS A 220 -0.95 7.46 27.24
C LYS A 220 -1.12 8.90 26.77
N PHE A 221 -0.90 9.84 27.69
CA PHE A 221 -0.90 11.29 27.44
C PHE A 221 -2.18 11.79 26.75
N GLY A 222 -3.32 11.10 26.96
CA GLY A 222 -4.60 11.44 26.32
C GLY A 222 -4.73 10.97 24.87
N PHE A 223 -3.81 10.12 24.42
CA PHE A 223 -3.87 9.43 23.14
C PHE A 223 -4.20 7.96 23.35
N ASP A 224 -5.09 7.42 22.50
CA ASP A 224 -5.38 6.00 22.41
C ASP A 224 -5.37 5.61 20.93
N PHE A 225 -4.42 4.77 20.52
CA PHE A 225 -4.24 4.33 19.14
C PHE A 225 -3.39 3.06 19.06
N TYR A 226 -3.45 2.39 17.92
CA TYR A 226 -2.56 1.29 17.60
C TYR A 226 -1.41 1.75 16.71
N LEU A 227 -0.19 1.40 17.08
CA LEU A 227 0.97 1.45 16.19
C LEU A 227 1.07 0.14 15.42
N VAL A 228 1.16 0.24 14.08
CA VAL A 228 1.29 -0.92 13.20
C VAL A 228 2.76 -1.29 13.05
N ASP A 229 3.06 -2.60 13.12
CA ASP A 229 4.38 -3.20 12.88
C ASP A 229 5.53 -2.67 13.75
N THR A 230 5.29 -2.54 15.04
CA THR A 230 6.36 -2.19 16.00
C THR A 230 7.31 -3.36 16.27
N ALA A 231 6.87 -4.61 16.13
CA ALA A 231 7.69 -5.81 16.35
C ALA A 231 8.92 -5.84 15.43
N GLY A 232 8.74 -5.41 14.22
CA GLY A 232 9.82 -5.34 13.27
C GLY A 232 10.84 -4.24 13.54
N ILE A 233 10.46 -3.17 14.22
CA ILE A 233 11.38 -2.12 14.66
C ILE A 233 12.21 -2.60 15.84
N ARG A 234 11.67 -3.52 16.66
CA ARG A 234 12.37 -4.11 17.82
C ARG A 234 13.37 -5.20 17.45
N ARG A 235 13.13 -5.97 16.37
CA ARG A 235 14.02 -7.05 15.92
C ARG A 235 15.30 -6.59 15.22
N LYS A 236 15.62 -5.30 15.22
CA LYS A 236 16.72 -4.63 14.52
C LYS A 236 18.13 -5.17 14.75
N ASN A 237 18.34 -6.18 15.56
CA ASN A 237 19.70 -6.58 15.95
C ASN A 237 20.36 -7.67 15.06
N LYS A 238 19.74 -8.15 13.96
CA LYS A 238 20.32 -9.28 13.21
C LYS A 238 20.25 -9.24 11.68
N VAL A 239 19.61 -8.26 11.04
CA VAL A 239 19.56 -8.20 9.57
C VAL A 239 20.08 -6.85 9.12
N THR A 240 21.10 -6.86 8.29
CA THR A 240 21.66 -5.67 7.63
C THR A 240 20.58 -4.87 6.93
N GLU A 241 20.43 -3.59 7.28
CA GLU A 241 19.39 -2.66 6.83
C GLU A 241 19.43 -2.34 5.31
N ASP A 242 20.31 -2.97 4.54
CA ASP A 242 20.65 -2.59 3.18
C ASP A 242 19.74 -3.19 2.09
N LEU A 243 18.78 -4.04 2.43
CA LEU A 243 17.86 -4.58 1.44
C LEU A 243 16.67 -3.64 1.23
N GLU A 244 16.75 -2.83 0.18
CA GLU A 244 15.68 -1.93 -0.26
C GLU A 244 14.32 -2.67 -0.36
N PHE A 245 14.33 -3.88 -0.87
CA PHE A 245 13.17 -4.74 -1.00
C PHE A 245 12.51 -5.08 0.35
N TYR A 246 13.29 -5.41 1.39
CA TYR A 246 12.78 -5.71 2.73
C TYR A 246 12.02 -4.50 3.32
N SER A 247 12.62 -3.31 3.18
CA SER A 247 12.00 -2.08 3.66
C SER A 247 10.67 -1.78 2.97
N VAL A 248 10.54 -2.10 1.69
CA VAL A 248 9.33 -1.88 0.90
C VAL A 248 8.24 -2.89 1.24
N MET A 249 8.53 -4.19 1.29
CA MET A 249 7.57 -5.23 1.66
C MET A 249 6.93 -4.94 3.02
N ARG A 250 7.76 -4.54 3.96
CA ARG A 250 7.32 -4.16 5.29
C ARG A 250 6.49 -2.89 5.30
N SER A 251 6.87 -1.88 4.50
CA SER A 251 6.09 -0.66 4.34
C SER A 251 4.71 -0.96 3.75
N ILE A 252 4.61 -1.88 2.79
CA ILE A 252 3.33 -2.32 2.22
C ILE A 252 2.43 -2.89 3.32
N ARG A 253 2.94 -3.84 4.11
CA ARG A 253 2.18 -4.47 5.20
C ARG A 253 1.70 -3.43 6.22
N SER A 254 2.60 -2.55 6.66
CA SER A 254 2.25 -1.48 7.61
C SER A 254 1.20 -0.52 7.05
N ILE A 255 1.32 -0.13 5.77
CA ILE A 255 0.37 0.75 5.09
C ILE A 255 -1.01 0.07 5.01
N GLU A 256 -1.09 -1.17 4.57
CA GLU A 256 -2.37 -1.88 4.42
C GLU A 256 -3.15 -1.98 5.72
N HIS A 257 -2.46 -2.18 6.85
CA HIS A 257 -3.07 -2.36 8.15
C HIS A 257 -3.33 -1.06 8.92
N SER A 258 -3.01 0.10 8.35
CA SER A 258 -3.19 1.41 8.98
C SER A 258 -4.41 2.18 8.47
N ASP A 259 -4.84 3.16 9.24
CA ASP A 259 -5.82 4.18 8.84
C ASP A 259 -5.11 5.47 8.39
N VAL A 260 -4.01 5.81 9.09
CA VAL A 260 -3.19 6.99 8.81
C VAL A 260 -1.72 6.57 8.74
N CYS A 261 -1.05 6.96 7.66
CA CYS A 261 0.38 6.79 7.48
C CYS A 261 1.13 8.06 7.87
N ILE A 262 2.14 7.91 8.71
CA ILE A 262 3.09 8.96 9.08
C ILE A 262 4.33 8.72 8.22
N LEU A 263 4.47 9.48 7.14
CA LEU A 263 5.60 9.37 6.21
C LEU A 263 6.78 10.22 6.72
N MET A 264 7.87 9.53 7.06
CA MET A 264 9.09 10.15 7.57
C MET A 264 10.03 10.52 6.43
N ILE A 265 10.41 11.81 6.34
CA ILE A 265 11.39 12.35 5.40
C ILE A 265 12.59 12.87 6.21
N ASP A 266 13.80 12.61 5.75
CA ASP A 266 15.02 13.11 6.36
C ASP A 266 15.31 14.54 5.87
N ALA A 267 15.29 15.54 6.76
CA ALA A 267 15.52 16.94 6.43
C ALA A 267 16.90 17.19 5.79
N THR A 268 17.92 16.38 6.13
CA THR A 268 19.29 16.57 5.62
C THR A 268 19.45 16.13 4.16
N ARG A 269 18.54 15.28 3.67
CA ARG A 269 18.58 14.76 2.29
C ARG A 269 17.41 15.26 1.42
N GLY A 270 16.36 15.79 2.06
CA GLY A 270 15.11 16.15 1.38
C GLY A 270 14.34 14.93 0.89
N ILE A 271 13.44 15.17 -0.08
CA ILE A 271 12.60 14.12 -0.66
C ILE A 271 13.34 13.37 -1.77
N GLU A 272 13.44 12.05 -1.65
CA GLU A 272 14.09 11.16 -2.61
C GLU A 272 13.10 10.24 -3.33
N SER A 273 13.58 9.47 -4.32
CA SER A 273 12.76 8.56 -5.11
C SER A 273 12.09 7.46 -4.25
N GLN A 274 12.78 6.98 -3.22
CA GLN A 274 12.22 5.98 -2.30
C GLN A 274 11.05 6.53 -1.47
N ASP A 275 11.13 7.80 -1.05
CA ASP A 275 10.02 8.46 -0.35
C ASP A 275 8.80 8.56 -1.26
N MET A 276 9.02 8.84 -2.55
CA MET A 276 7.95 8.88 -3.56
C MET A 276 7.34 7.51 -3.80
N ASN A 277 8.12 6.44 -3.82
CA ASN A 277 7.59 5.08 -3.95
C ASN A 277 6.67 4.73 -2.78
N ILE A 278 7.06 5.07 -1.54
CA ILE A 278 6.23 4.85 -0.35
C ILE A 278 4.98 5.73 -0.39
N PHE A 279 5.10 6.99 -0.81
CA PHE A 279 3.95 7.88 -0.98
C PHE A 279 2.93 7.32 -2.00
N GLN A 280 3.39 6.81 -3.14
CA GLN A 280 2.52 6.16 -4.13
C GLN A 280 1.82 4.93 -3.56
N LEU A 281 2.51 4.11 -2.74
CA LEU A 281 1.88 2.98 -2.05
C LEU A 281 0.78 3.45 -1.08
N ILE A 282 1.01 4.55 -0.35
CA ILE A 282 0.00 5.15 0.55
C ILE A 282 -1.23 5.59 -0.26
N GLN A 283 -1.03 6.28 -1.39
CA GLN A 283 -2.10 6.72 -2.28
C GLN A 283 -2.87 5.54 -2.88
N LYS A 284 -2.16 4.53 -3.40
CA LYS A 284 -2.75 3.32 -4.01
C LYS A 284 -3.61 2.54 -3.02
N ASN A 285 -3.21 2.53 -1.76
CA ASN A 285 -3.98 1.95 -0.66
C ASN A 285 -5.02 2.91 -0.06
N GLN A 286 -5.16 4.11 -0.62
CA GLN A 286 -6.12 5.12 -0.17
C GLN A 286 -6.04 5.39 1.34
N LYS A 287 -4.82 5.46 1.87
CA LYS A 287 -4.59 5.76 3.28
C LYS A 287 -4.45 7.26 3.51
N SER A 288 -4.84 7.70 4.69
CA SER A 288 -4.63 9.09 5.09
C SER A 288 -3.15 9.35 5.39
N LEU A 289 -2.68 10.58 5.21
CA LEU A 289 -1.26 10.93 5.22
C LEU A 289 -0.96 12.09 6.15
N VAL A 290 0.11 11.92 6.93
CA VAL A 290 0.84 12.98 7.62
C VAL A 290 2.30 12.89 7.19
N VAL A 291 2.88 13.96 6.70
CA VAL A 291 4.32 14.03 6.36
C VAL A 291 5.09 14.61 7.52
N VAL A 292 6.17 13.95 7.92
CA VAL A 292 7.07 14.40 8.99
C VAL A 292 8.46 14.60 8.44
N VAL A 293 8.91 15.82 8.41
CA VAL A 293 10.30 16.19 8.08
C VAL A 293 11.12 16.08 9.37
N ASN A 294 11.78 14.93 9.53
CA ASN A 294 12.55 14.57 10.73
C ASN A 294 14.01 15.05 10.64
N LYS A 295 14.73 14.99 11.74
CA LYS A 295 16.07 15.52 11.91
C LYS A 295 16.14 17.03 11.68
N TRP A 296 15.06 17.73 12.02
CA TRP A 296 14.99 19.18 11.87
C TRP A 296 15.99 19.93 12.76
N ASP A 297 16.49 19.27 13.81
CA ASP A 297 17.58 19.76 14.65
C ASP A 297 18.88 20.00 13.88
N LEU A 298 19.14 19.22 12.82
CA LEU A 298 20.36 19.30 12.00
C LEU A 298 20.29 20.38 10.90
N VAL A 299 19.13 20.98 10.67
CA VAL A 299 18.99 22.06 9.68
C VAL A 299 19.49 23.36 10.31
N PRO A 300 20.50 24.05 9.70
CA PRO A 300 21.14 25.20 10.32
C PRO A 300 20.20 26.40 10.44
N ASP A 301 19.54 26.80 9.38
CA ASP A 301 18.62 27.95 9.37
C ASP A 301 17.17 27.46 9.37
N LYS A 302 16.42 27.87 10.41
CA LYS A 302 15.04 27.43 10.65
C LYS A 302 14.02 28.55 10.46
N ASP A 303 14.34 29.50 9.57
CA ASP A 303 13.46 30.60 9.29
C ASP A 303 12.21 30.16 8.48
N GLN A 304 11.21 31.04 8.43
CA GLN A 304 9.98 30.75 7.70
C GLN A 304 10.20 30.51 6.18
N LYS A 305 11.27 31.06 5.64
CA LYS A 305 11.63 30.96 4.23
C LYS A 305 12.11 29.54 3.89
N VAL A 306 12.97 28.98 4.75
CA VAL A 306 13.46 27.60 4.63
C VAL A 306 12.29 26.60 4.80
N ILE A 307 11.43 26.79 5.80
CA ILE A 307 10.24 25.97 6.00
C ILE A 307 9.38 25.94 4.75
N LYS A 308 9.06 27.13 4.20
CA LYS A 308 8.23 27.26 2.99
C LYS A 308 8.86 26.60 1.76
N THR A 309 10.18 26.68 1.63
CA THR A 309 10.92 26.02 0.53
C THR A 309 10.79 24.50 0.62
N PHE A 310 10.96 23.92 1.82
CA PHE A 310 10.75 22.49 2.03
C PHE A 310 9.30 22.07 1.75
N GLU A 311 8.31 22.81 2.25
CA GLU A 311 6.89 22.54 2.02
C GLU A 311 6.55 22.54 0.52
N ASN A 312 7.01 23.56 -0.21
CA ASN A 312 6.76 23.68 -1.64
C ASN A 312 7.41 22.53 -2.42
N ALA A 313 8.66 22.19 -2.12
CA ALA A 313 9.36 21.09 -2.77
C ALA A 313 8.66 19.72 -2.53
N ILE A 314 8.14 19.49 -1.32
CA ILE A 314 7.40 18.28 -0.99
C ILE A 314 6.07 18.26 -1.75
N ARG A 315 5.29 19.35 -1.73
CA ARG A 315 3.99 19.42 -2.41
C ARG A 315 4.11 19.30 -3.91
N GLU A 316 5.11 19.94 -4.51
CA GLU A 316 5.37 19.87 -5.96
C GLU A 316 5.63 18.42 -6.41
N ARG A 317 6.49 17.69 -5.68
CA ARG A 317 6.81 16.30 -6.00
C ARG A 317 5.67 15.32 -5.74
N MET A 318 4.82 15.60 -4.75
CA MET A 318 3.70 14.75 -4.37
C MET A 318 2.39 15.09 -5.09
N ALA A 319 2.39 16.07 -5.99
CA ALA A 319 1.22 16.39 -6.81
C ALA A 319 0.72 15.16 -7.59
N PRO A 320 -0.60 15.00 -7.80
CA PRO A 320 -1.67 15.97 -7.56
C PRO A 320 -2.26 15.99 -6.14
N PHE A 321 -1.97 15.01 -5.28
CA PHE A 321 -2.45 15.03 -3.90
C PHE A 321 -1.50 15.85 -3.04
N VAL A 322 -1.89 17.09 -2.73
CA VAL A 322 -1.07 18.07 -1.98
C VAL A 322 -1.73 18.52 -0.68
N ASP A 323 -2.95 18.09 -0.43
CA ASP A 323 -3.74 18.47 0.74
C ASP A 323 -3.46 17.54 1.94
N PHE A 324 -2.27 17.66 2.50
CA PHE A 324 -1.84 16.91 3.70
C PHE A 324 -0.99 17.79 4.62
N PRO A 325 -1.00 17.52 5.94
CA PRO A 325 -0.17 18.23 6.91
C PRO A 325 1.31 17.83 6.79
N ILE A 326 2.19 18.82 6.93
CA ILE A 326 3.64 18.67 7.00
C ILE A 326 4.09 19.18 8.36
N ILE A 327 4.84 18.36 9.10
CA ILE A 327 5.35 18.69 10.44
C ILE A 327 6.87 18.57 10.43
N PHE A 328 7.55 19.62 10.84
CA PHE A 328 8.99 19.64 11.02
C PHE A 328 9.30 19.25 12.46
N ALA A 329 9.92 18.07 12.67
CA ALA A 329 10.15 17.49 13.97
C ALA A 329 11.58 16.95 14.13
N SER A 330 11.98 16.71 15.36
CA SER A 330 13.18 15.96 15.68
C SER A 330 12.85 14.84 16.66
N ALA A 331 13.02 13.61 16.23
CA ALA A 331 12.84 12.45 17.08
C ALA A 331 13.95 12.38 18.18
N LEU A 332 15.14 12.89 17.89
CA LEU A 332 16.29 12.90 18.82
C LEU A 332 16.07 13.89 19.97
N THR A 333 15.74 15.13 19.65
CA THR A 333 15.50 16.19 20.65
C THR A 333 14.06 16.20 21.20
N LYS A 334 13.22 15.26 20.75
CA LYS A 334 11.79 15.15 21.09
C LYS A 334 10.98 16.40 20.69
N GLN A 335 11.46 17.21 19.75
CA GLN A 335 10.79 18.43 19.31
C GLN A 335 9.58 18.10 18.46
N ARG A 336 8.41 18.61 18.84
CA ARG A 336 7.13 18.49 18.15
C ARG A 336 6.59 17.06 17.93
N ILE A 337 7.09 16.07 18.67
CA ILE A 337 6.63 14.67 18.52
C ILE A 337 5.16 14.49 18.88
N PHE A 338 4.67 15.14 19.95
CA PHE A 338 3.24 15.10 20.31
C PHE A 338 2.37 15.78 19.27
N LYS A 339 2.88 16.84 18.61
CA LYS A 339 2.19 17.48 17.49
C LYS A 339 1.96 16.53 16.31
N VAL A 340 2.88 15.60 16.07
CA VAL A 340 2.69 14.54 15.07
C VAL A 340 1.50 13.65 15.43
N LEU A 341 1.40 13.22 16.69
CA LEU A 341 0.29 12.37 17.17
C LEU A 341 -1.05 13.12 17.14
N GLU A 342 -1.09 14.38 17.60
CA GLU A 342 -2.28 15.22 17.52
C GLU A 342 -2.77 15.38 16.07
N THR A 343 -1.83 15.63 15.15
CA THR A 343 -2.16 15.81 13.74
C THR A 343 -2.63 14.49 13.12
N ALA A 344 -2.00 13.36 13.43
CA ALA A 344 -2.44 12.04 12.96
C ALA A 344 -3.86 11.70 13.47
N LYS A 345 -4.16 12.02 14.75
CA LYS A 345 -5.50 11.87 15.33
C LYS A 345 -6.52 12.78 14.61
N GLN A 346 -6.15 14.03 14.32
CA GLN A 346 -7.04 14.93 13.59
C GLN A 346 -7.32 14.43 12.17
N VAL A 347 -6.30 13.95 11.46
CA VAL A 347 -6.44 13.36 10.12
C VAL A 347 -7.34 12.11 10.15
N TYR A 348 -7.23 11.28 11.20
CA TYR A 348 -8.15 10.16 11.40
C TYR A 348 -9.60 10.64 11.60
N LEU A 349 -9.82 11.68 12.41
CA LEU A 349 -11.16 12.26 12.62
C LEU A 349 -11.71 12.85 11.31
N ASN A 350 -10.88 13.54 10.52
CA ASN A 350 -11.27 14.03 9.19
C ASN A 350 -11.71 12.87 8.28
N ARG A 351 -11.00 11.73 8.32
CA ARG A 351 -11.37 10.52 7.57
C ARG A 351 -12.71 9.93 7.98
N LYS A 352 -13.08 10.05 9.25
CA LYS A 352 -14.37 9.58 9.79
C LYS A 352 -15.49 10.61 9.67
N ALA A 353 -15.17 11.86 9.29
CA ALA A 353 -16.12 12.93 9.22
C ALA A 353 -17.28 12.64 8.25
N ARG A 354 -18.48 13.02 8.65
CA ARG A 354 -19.70 12.85 7.87
C ARG A 354 -20.31 14.19 7.57
N VAL A 355 -20.69 14.40 6.31
CA VAL A 355 -21.39 15.59 5.83
C VAL A 355 -22.84 15.23 5.59
N GLY A 356 -23.74 15.92 6.25
CA GLY A 356 -25.17 15.72 6.04
C GLY A 356 -25.58 16.03 4.59
N THR A 357 -26.43 15.20 4.02
CA THR A 357 -26.83 15.29 2.61
C THR A 357 -27.46 16.64 2.26
N SER A 358 -28.30 17.21 3.14
CA SER A 358 -28.89 18.54 2.90
C SER A 358 -27.83 19.61 2.77
N LYS A 359 -26.89 19.68 3.74
CA LYS A 359 -25.78 20.63 3.74
C LYS A 359 -24.85 20.46 2.55
N LEU A 360 -24.61 19.18 2.13
CA LEU A 360 -23.80 18.88 0.95
C LEU A 360 -24.45 19.45 -0.32
N ASN A 361 -25.77 19.24 -0.51
CA ASN A 361 -26.49 19.75 -1.66
C ASN A 361 -26.63 21.27 -1.65
N GLU A 362 -26.88 21.87 -0.48
CA GLU A 362 -26.98 23.32 -0.30
C GLU A 362 -25.70 24.05 -0.76
N VAL A 363 -24.53 23.48 -0.50
CA VAL A 363 -23.24 24.06 -0.90
C VAL A 363 -22.84 23.67 -2.32
N MET A 364 -22.94 22.39 -2.66
CA MET A 364 -22.38 21.90 -3.92
C MET A 364 -23.25 22.18 -5.15
N LEU A 365 -24.59 22.17 -5.04
CA LEU A 365 -25.45 22.38 -6.20
C LEU A 365 -25.31 23.80 -6.79
N PRO A 366 -25.30 24.89 -6.00
CA PRO A 366 -25.03 26.23 -6.54
C PRO A 366 -23.67 26.37 -7.21
N LEU A 367 -22.62 25.73 -6.64
CA LEU A 367 -21.29 25.71 -7.25
C LEU A 367 -21.28 24.98 -8.61
N ILE A 368 -22.02 23.87 -8.72
CA ILE A 368 -22.16 23.11 -9.94
C ILE A 368 -22.99 23.87 -10.99
N GLU A 369 -24.00 24.63 -10.57
CA GLU A 369 -24.80 25.49 -11.45
C GLU A 369 -23.98 26.65 -12.00
N ALA A 370 -23.12 27.26 -11.16
CA ALA A 370 -22.21 28.32 -11.59
C ALA A 370 -21.10 27.80 -12.56
N TYR A 371 -20.63 26.56 -12.32
CA TYR A 371 -19.58 25.93 -13.12
C TYR A 371 -20.00 24.53 -13.56
N PRO A 372 -20.91 24.39 -14.55
CA PRO A 372 -21.44 23.10 -14.96
C PRO A 372 -20.38 22.24 -15.67
N PRO A 373 -20.55 20.90 -15.67
CA PRO A 373 -19.67 20.02 -16.43
C PRO A 373 -19.63 20.42 -17.90
N PRO A 374 -18.46 20.47 -18.54
CA PRO A 374 -18.35 20.81 -19.94
C PRO A 374 -19.20 19.88 -20.82
N SER A 375 -19.95 20.46 -21.77
CA SER A 375 -20.71 19.66 -22.73
C SER A 375 -19.79 18.80 -23.58
N THR A 376 -20.16 17.54 -23.77
CA THR A 376 -19.39 16.61 -24.59
C THR A 376 -20.25 16.10 -25.74
N LYS A 377 -19.78 16.25 -26.99
CA LYS A 377 -20.52 15.86 -28.20
C LYS A 377 -21.93 16.48 -28.26
N GLY A 378 -22.07 17.77 -27.91
CA GLY A 378 -23.34 18.49 -27.91
C GLY A 378 -24.33 18.10 -26.82
N LYS A 379 -23.95 17.21 -25.88
CA LYS A 379 -24.81 16.75 -24.79
C LYS A 379 -24.56 17.56 -23.53
N TYR A 380 -25.62 18.11 -22.95
CA TYR A 380 -25.58 18.82 -21.67
C TYR A 380 -25.65 17.85 -20.50
N ILE A 381 -24.67 17.97 -19.61
CA ILE A 381 -24.58 17.16 -18.40
C ILE A 381 -25.18 17.98 -17.25
N LYS A 382 -26.16 17.41 -16.57
CA LYS A 382 -26.79 18.03 -15.40
C LYS A 382 -26.64 17.11 -14.19
N ILE A 383 -25.96 17.62 -13.14
CA ILE A 383 -25.91 16.99 -11.83
C ILE A 383 -27.06 17.54 -10.99
N LYS A 384 -27.89 16.65 -10.43
CA LYS A 384 -29.13 17.03 -9.74
C LYS A 384 -29.10 16.83 -8.24
N TYR A 385 -28.15 16.01 -7.77
CA TYR A 385 -28.11 15.59 -6.38
C TYR A 385 -26.75 15.02 -6.05
N CYS A 386 -26.32 15.21 -4.80
CA CYS A 386 -25.11 14.57 -4.29
C CYS A 386 -25.29 14.08 -2.86
N THR A 387 -24.55 13.03 -2.49
CA THR A 387 -24.58 12.45 -1.15
C THR A 387 -23.25 11.83 -0.80
N GLN A 388 -22.94 11.76 0.50
CA GLN A 388 -21.82 10.97 1.00
C GLN A 388 -22.29 9.54 1.27
N LEU A 389 -21.55 8.54 0.79
CA LEU A 389 -21.87 7.14 1.04
C LEU A 389 -21.67 6.80 2.52
N PRO A 390 -22.63 6.11 3.15
CA PRO A 390 -22.46 5.60 4.51
C PRO A 390 -21.47 4.44 4.53
N ASN A 391 -20.89 4.17 5.71
CA ASN A 391 -20.10 2.98 6.01
C ASN A 391 -18.91 2.72 5.05
N THR A 392 -18.34 3.78 4.49
CA THR A 392 -17.10 3.71 3.70
C THR A 392 -15.89 4.02 4.57
N GLN A 393 -14.81 3.28 4.37
CA GLN A 393 -13.54 3.53 5.08
C GLN A 393 -12.94 4.91 4.72
N ILE A 394 -13.28 5.43 3.56
CA ILE A 394 -12.78 6.67 2.99
C ILE A 394 -13.97 7.57 2.68
N PRO A 395 -13.89 8.90 2.93
CA PRO A 395 -14.93 9.82 2.50
C PRO A 395 -15.23 9.66 1.01
N SER A 396 -16.41 9.15 0.70
CA SER A 396 -16.83 8.83 -0.66
C SER A 396 -18.11 9.57 -0.99
N PHE A 397 -18.08 10.38 -2.04
CA PHE A 397 -19.18 11.23 -2.47
C PHE A 397 -19.71 10.76 -3.82
N VAL A 398 -21.02 10.69 -3.94
CA VAL A 398 -21.71 10.33 -5.20
C VAL A 398 -22.48 11.52 -5.71
N PHE A 399 -22.23 11.87 -6.94
CA PHE A 399 -22.97 12.89 -7.69
C PHE A 399 -23.83 12.21 -8.74
N TYR A 400 -25.13 12.47 -8.73
CA TYR A 400 -26.08 11.87 -9.65
C TYR A 400 -26.32 12.77 -10.86
N ALA A 401 -25.88 12.29 -12.03
CA ALA A 401 -25.96 12.99 -13.29
C ALA A 401 -26.87 12.25 -14.29
N ASN A 402 -27.40 12.99 -15.26
CA ASN A 402 -28.16 12.41 -16.37
C ASN A 402 -27.27 11.61 -17.33
N LEU A 403 -26.00 11.99 -17.48
CA LEU A 403 -25.04 11.41 -18.44
C LEU A 403 -23.66 11.22 -17.77
N PRO A 404 -23.54 10.31 -16.80
CA PRO A 404 -22.33 10.15 -15.97
C PRO A 404 -21.07 9.79 -16.79
N GLN A 405 -21.23 9.04 -17.87
CA GLN A 405 -20.14 8.59 -18.74
C GLN A 405 -19.42 9.73 -19.49
N TYR A 406 -20.03 10.92 -19.55
CA TYR A 406 -19.42 12.08 -20.21
C TYR A 406 -18.76 13.07 -19.24
N VAL A 407 -18.84 12.82 -17.93
CA VAL A 407 -18.14 13.65 -16.93
C VAL A 407 -16.67 13.29 -16.93
N LYS A 408 -15.83 14.23 -17.38
CA LYS A 408 -14.39 14.05 -17.49
C LYS A 408 -13.71 14.07 -16.11
N GLU A 409 -12.53 13.46 -16.03
CA GLU A 409 -11.70 13.39 -14.82
C GLU A 409 -11.37 14.77 -14.24
N ASN A 410 -11.09 15.76 -15.09
CA ASN A 410 -10.81 17.12 -14.64
C ASN A 410 -11.99 17.74 -13.86
N TYR A 411 -13.24 17.38 -14.23
CA TYR A 411 -14.40 17.85 -13.51
C TYR A 411 -14.60 17.12 -12.16
N ARG A 412 -14.24 15.84 -12.10
CA ARG A 412 -14.21 15.10 -10.82
C ARG A 412 -13.23 15.73 -9.84
N ARG A 413 -12.03 16.11 -10.32
CA ARG A 413 -11.03 16.84 -9.50
C ARG A 413 -11.55 18.22 -9.06
N PHE A 414 -12.28 18.92 -9.92
CA PHE A 414 -12.94 20.17 -9.52
C PHE A 414 -13.92 19.95 -8.37
N LEU A 415 -14.77 18.92 -8.45
CA LEU A 415 -15.71 18.57 -7.37
C LEU A 415 -14.97 18.19 -6.08
N GLU A 416 -13.91 17.41 -6.18
CA GLU A 416 -13.05 17.06 -5.06
C GLU A 416 -12.46 18.31 -4.38
N ASN A 417 -11.88 19.23 -5.16
CA ASN A 417 -11.34 20.47 -4.64
C ASN A 417 -12.40 21.30 -3.93
N LYS A 418 -13.61 21.40 -4.51
CA LYS A 418 -14.72 22.12 -3.86
C LYS A 418 -15.20 21.48 -2.56
N ILE A 419 -15.15 20.16 -2.45
CA ILE A 419 -15.39 19.45 -1.19
C ILE A 419 -14.32 19.83 -0.17
N ARG A 420 -13.03 19.81 -0.54
CA ARG A 420 -11.91 20.16 0.36
C ARG A 420 -11.96 21.63 0.82
N GLU A 421 -12.41 22.56 -0.03
CA GLU A 421 -12.56 23.96 0.32
C GLU A 421 -13.65 24.21 1.38
N ASN A 422 -14.70 23.39 1.40
CA ASN A 422 -15.86 23.58 2.26
C ASN A 422 -15.89 22.68 3.50
N TRP A 423 -15.16 21.56 3.49
CA TRP A 423 -15.07 20.62 4.61
C TRP A 423 -13.64 20.22 4.89
N ASN A 424 -13.30 20.12 6.17
CA ASN A 424 -11.97 19.73 6.59
C ASN A 424 -11.70 18.24 6.27
N MET A 425 -11.14 17.99 5.09
CA MET A 425 -10.69 16.68 4.64
C MET A 425 -9.16 16.58 4.56
N HIS A 426 -8.45 17.48 5.24
CA HIS A 426 -7.01 17.60 5.22
C HIS A 426 -6.33 16.29 5.63
N GLY A 427 -5.38 15.83 4.83
CA GLY A 427 -4.68 14.55 5.00
C GLY A 427 -5.44 13.30 4.56
N CYS A 428 -6.70 13.44 4.08
CA CYS A 428 -7.53 12.30 3.72
C CYS A 428 -7.69 12.17 2.20
N PRO A 429 -7.61 10.96 1.63
CA PRO A 429 -8.09 10.72 0.28
C PRO A 429 -9.62 10.85 0.23
N ILE A 430 -10.14 11.30 -0.90
CA ILE A 430 -11.57 11.43 -1.16
C ILE A 430 -11.90 10.70 -2.45
N ASN A 431 -13.01 9.96 -2.45
CA ASN A 431 -13.54 9.34 -3.66
C ASN A 431 -14.74 10.15 -4.18
N VAL A 432 -14.71 10.49 -5.46
CA VAL A 432 -15.82 11.17 -6.16
C VAL A 432 -16.36 10.24 -7.26
N PHE A 433 -17.57 9.77 -7.07
CA PHE A 433 -18.26 8.91 -8.02
C PHE A 433 -19.34 9.70 -8.75
N ILE A 434 -19.47 9.46 -10.05
CA ILE A 434 -20.58 10.00 -10.83
C ILE A 434 -21.45 8.82 -11.24
N ARG A 435 -22.73 8.86 -10.88
CA ARG A 435 -23.68 7.78 -11.17
C ARG A 435 -24.89 8.31 -11.92
N GLN A 436 -25.56 7.42 -12.63
CA GLN A 436 -26.84 7.72 -13.22
C GLN A 436 -27.91 7.76 -12.12
N LYS A 437 -28.86 8.68 -12.28
CA LYS A 437 -30.00 8.77 -11.35
C LYS A 437 -31.03 7.70 -11.72
#